data_83e9d473fd2512481a58b1a151eb09a1
#
_entry.id   83e9d473fd2512481a58b1a151eb09a1
#
_cell.length_a   1.000
_cell.length_b   1.000
_cell.length_c   1.000
_cell.angle_alpha   90.00
_cell.angle_beta   90.00
_cell.angle_gamma   90.00
#
_symmetry.space_group_name_H-M   'P 1'
#
loop_
_entity.id
_entity.type
_entity.pdbx_description
1 polymer ?
#
loop_
_entity_poly.entity_id
_entity_poly.type
_entity_poly.pdbx_seq_one_letter_code
_entity_poly.pdbx_strand_id
1 'polypeptide(L)'
;MNARIEDYALIGDEQTAALVGRNGSIDWLCLPRFDSGACFARLLGDEDHGYWRIAPEGADTCTRRAYRPETLVLDTEWETPEGTVRVTDLMPQRDRVPDVVRIVEGVRGRVTVRSTLRLRFDYGSVVPWVRRSDGHRVAVAGPDSVWLRSEPAVHTWGEDFGTHAEFTVAEGDRVAFVLTWHPSHERRPPLNDPYECLRSTVTDWQRWARQCRYQGPHRDAVVRSLITLKALTYAPTGGIVAAATTSLPEKPGGVRNWDYRYCWLRDSTLTLGALLSAGYHDEASAWRDWLLRAVAGNPDDLQIMYGVAGERRLSECELPWLPGFVGSSPVRIGNGAVEQLQLDVYGEVMDSLALARDSGLPPRPHMWAMQRSLMGFLESQWRQPDEGLWEVRGGRQQFVHSKVMVWVAADRAVKTLEQYEDLEGDLEGWRRLRDEVHEEVCEKGYDPERNTFTQYYGSRELDAALLLIPRVGFLPPGDPRVVGTVDAIRDDLGHGGFLRRYDTEDSVIDGLPSGEGAFLACSFWLADALHMTGRTQQARELFDRLVGLANDVGLLAEEYDPLDGRQLGNFPQAFSHVGLVNTALTLFGDDQAG
;
A
#
# COMPACT_ATOMS: atom_id res chain seq x y z
N MET A 1 22.50 -14.58 -4.11
CA MET A 1 21.18 -14.49 -4.77
C MET A 1 20.53 -13.22 -4.25
N ASN A 2 20.02 -12.37 -5.13
CA ASN A 2 19.23 -11.22 -4.68
C ASN A 2 17.98 -11.74 -3.97
N ALA A 3 17.61 -11.11 -2.85
CA ALA A 3 16.37 -11.43 -2.16
C ALA A 3 15.18 -11.22 -3.11
N ARG A 4 14.14 -12.03 -2.96
CA ARG A 4 12.89 -11.90 -3.71
C ARG A 4 11.98 -10.90 -3.00
N ILE A 5 11.03 -10.28 -3.68
CA ILE A 5 10.06 -9.36 -3.05
C ILE A 5 9.31 -10.08 -1.91
N GLU A 6 8.87 -11.29 -2.17
CA GLU A 6 8.18 -12.15 -1.19
C GLU A 6 9.06 -12.62 -0.02
N ASP A 7 10.38 -12.39 -0.05
CA ASP A 7 11.27 -12.70 1.07
C ASP A 7 11.25 -11.62 2.17
N TYR A 8 10.57 -10.50 1.95
CA TYR A 8 10.52 -9.42 2.93
C TYR A 8 9.29 -9.50 3.84
N ALA A 9 9.46 -9.01 5.07
CA ALA A 9 8.42 -8.73 6.05
C ALA A 9 8.43 -7.23 6.37
N LEU A 10 7.28 -6.65 6.70
CA LEU A 10 7.12 -5.24 7.06
C LEU A 10 7.17 -5.09 8.60
N ILE A 11 7.90 -4.11 9.10
CA ILE A 11 7.70 -3.53 10.43
C ILE A 11 7.48 -2.02 10.27
N GLY A 12 6.72 -1.39 11.14
CA GLY A 12 6.41 0.04 11.01
C GLY A 12 5.81 0.64 12.27
N ASP A 13 5.84 1.98 12.35
CA ASP A 13 5.37 2.80 13.47
C ASP A 13 4.22 3.74 13.08
N GLU A 14 3.52 3.43 11.99
CA GLU A 14 2.46 4.25 11.40
C GLU A 14 2.93 5.66 10.93
N GLN A 15 4.23 5.86 10.71
CA GLN A 15 4.80 7.08 10.12
C GLN A 15 5.91 6.76 9.13
N THR A 16 6.55 5.60 9.30
CA THR A 16 7.47 4.99 8.37
C THR A 16 7.47 3.47 8.54
N ALA A 17 8.18 2.78 7.66
CA ALA A 17 8.28 1.33 7.70
C ALA A 17 9.65 0.84 7.22
N ALA A 18 10.02 -0.36 7.69
CA ALA A 18 11.21 -1.07 7.27
C ALA A 18 10.86 -2.45 6.70
N LEU A 19 11.63 -2.91 5.72
CA LEU A 19 11.53 -4.26 5.16
C LEU A 19 12.66 -5.14 5.67
N VAL A 20 12.27 -6.24 6.32
CA VAL A 20 13.16 -7.23 6.94
C VAL A 20 13.19 -8.49 6.08
N GLY A 21 14.35 -8.83 5.51
CA GLY A 21 14.56 -10.03 4.71
C GLY A 21 14.72 -11.30 5.56
N ARG A 22 14.53 -12.47 4.94
CA ARG A 22 14.73 -13.81 5.57
C ARG A 22 16.14 -14.03 6.08
N ASN A 23 17.13 -13.27 5.60
CA ASN A 23 18.51 -13.29 6.05
C ASN A 23 18.78 -12.42 7.29
N GLY A 24 17.74 -11.83 7.89
CA GLY A 24 17.83 -10.93 9.04
C GLY A 24 18.34 -9.53 8.72
N SER A 25 18.33 -9.13 7.43
CA SER A 25 18.73 -7.80 6.99
C SER A 25 17.52 -6.88 6.82
N ILE A 26 17.61 -5.66 7.32
CA ILE A 26 16.72 -4.56 6.94
C ILE A 26 17.37 -3.90 5.72
N ASP A 27 16.72 -4.02 4.57
CA ASP A 27 17.26 -3.56 3.28
C ASP A 27 16.53 -2.32 2.71
N TRP A 28 15.44 -1.92 3.37
CA TRP A 28 14.69 -0.71 3.07
C TRP A 28 14.22 -0.02 4.35
N LEU A 29 14.50 1.27 4.46
CA LEU A 29 14.02 2.14 5.55
C LEU A 29 14.15 3.61 5.14
N CYS A 30 13.04 4.34 5.18
CA CYS A 30 13.00 5.79 5.06
C CYS A 30 12.82 6.44 6.44
N LEU A 31 13.54 7.50 6.73
CA LEU A 31 13.44 8.21 8.01
C LEU A 31 13.42 9.72 7.79
N PRO A 32 12.58 10.49 8.50
CA PRO A 32 11.65 10.02 9.54
C PRO A 32 10.26 9.60 9.06
N ARG A 33 9.92 9.76 7.76
CA ARG A 33 8.60 9.50 7.18
C ARG A 33 8.69 8.50 6.04
N PHE A 34 7.53 7.95 5.60
CA PHE A 34 7.46 7.07 4.42
C PHE A 34 8.11 7.68 3.18
N ASP A 35 7.84 8.96 2.92
CA ASP A 35 8.28 9.71 1.74
C ASP A 35 9.63 10.45 1.92
N SER A 36 10.31 10.23 3.05
CA SER A 36 11.67 10.74 3.27
C SER A 36 12.71 9.98 2.46
N GLY A 37 13.92 10.54 2.34
CA GLY A 37 15.08 9.86 1.78
C GLY A 37 15.37 8.56 2.53
N ALA A 38 15.66 7.46 1.81
CA ALA A 38 16.00 6.20 2.42
C ALA A 38 17.39 6.25 3.07
N CYS A 39 17.51 5.71 4.27
CA CYS A 39 18.80 5.47 4.94
C CYS A 39 19.29 4.01 4.76
N PHE A 40 18.40 3.12 4.33
CA PHE A 40 18.71 1.80 3.78
C PHE A 40 18.01 1.65 2.45
N ALA A 41 18.78 1.44 1.38
CA ALA A 41 18.31 1.29 0.02
C ALA A 41 18.93 0.07 -0.70
N ARG A 42 19.47 -0.91 0.06
CA ARG A 42 19.99 -2.16 -0.52
C ARG A 42 18.95 -2.90 -1.35
N LEU A 43 17.67 -2.74 -1.03
CA LEU A 43 16.55 -3.29 -1.80
C LEU A 43 16.63 -2.93 -3.29
N LEU A 44 17.03 -1.70 -3.61
CA LEU A 44 17.14 -1.17 -4.97
C LEU A 44 18.59 -1.11 -5.46
N GLY A 45 19.53 -1.62 -4.68
CA GLY A 45 20.95 -1.59 -4.97
C GLY A 45 21.69 -2.82 -4.49
N ASP A 46 22.78 -2.57 -3.77
CA ASP A 46 23.63 -3.58 -3.16
C ASP A 46 24.04 -3.18 -1.72
N GLU A 47 25.05 -3.85 -1.17
CA GLU A 47 25.52 -3.59 0.19
C GLU A 47 26.09 -2.18 0.38
N ASP A 48 26.48 -1.49 -0.67
CA ASP A 48 27.01 -0.12 -0.60
C ASP A 48 25.88 0.94 -0.49
N HIS A 49 24.62 0.55 -0.68
CA HIS A 49 23.46 1.44 -0.60
C HIS A 49 22.73 1.42 0.76
N GLY A 50 23.32 0.76 1.77
CA GLY A 50 22.84 0.79 3.16
C GLY A 50 21.90 -0.35 3.52
N TYR A 51 22.20 -0.96 4.69
CA TYR A 51 21.42 -2.05 5.29
C TYR A 51 21.78 -2.25 6.76
N TRP A 52 20.97 -3.05 7.46
CA TRP A 52 21.28 -3.50 8.81
C TRP A 52 20.96 -4.98 9.00
N ARG A 53 21.98 -5.81 9.00
CA ARG A 53 21.84 -7.26 9.17
C ARG A 53 22.19 -7.68 10.59
N ILE A 54 21.33 -8.51 11.22
CA ILE A 54 21.61 -9.24 12.46
C ILE A 54 21.25 -10.71 12.21
N ALA A 55 22.24 -11.61 12.31
CA ALA A 55 22.06 -13.03 12.09
C ALA A 55 23.19 -13.84 12.72
N PRO A 56 23.05 -15.15 12.94
CA PRO A 56 24.17 -16.03 13.27
C PRO A 56 25.29 -15.94 12.24
N GLU A 57 26.51 -16.11 12.70
CA GLU A 57 27.66 -16.17 11.80
C GLU A 57 27.48 -17.31 10.79
N GLY A 58 27.70 -16.99 9.49
CA GLY A 58 27.58 -17.96 8.40
C GLY A 58 26.15 -18.37 7.99
N ALA A 59 25.11 -17.84 8.64
CA ALA A 59 23.73 -18.13 8.26
C ALA A 59 23.26 -17.22 7.11
N ASP A 60 22.79 -17.80 6.01
CA ASP A 60 22.30 -17.05 4.85
C ASP A 60 20.79 -16.75 4.91
N THR A 61 20.01 -17.63 5.54
CA THR A 61 18.55 -17.46 5.66
C THR A 61 18.06 -18.04 6.98
N CYS A 62 16.93 -17.55 7.46
CA CYS A 62 16.29 -18.06 8.68
C CYS A 62 15.68 -19.45 8.48
N THR A 63 15.55 -20.20 9.57
CA THR A 63 14.83 -21.48 9.59
C THR A 63 13.32 -21.24 9.55
N ARG A 64 12.84 -20.24 10.29
CA ARG A 64 11.44 -19.83 10.28
C ARG A 64 11.32 -18.36 10.67
N ARG A 65 10.22 -17.74 10.26
CA ARG A 65 9.80 -16.42 10.75
C ARG A 65 8.29 -16.33 10.82
N ALA A 66 7.78 -15.52 11.72
CA ALA A 66 6.36 -15.23 11.82
C ALA A 66 6.15 -13.93 12.58
N TYR A 67 5.06 -13.24 12.28
CA TYR A 67 4.57 -12.21 13.18
C TYR A 67 3.98 -12.82 14.45
N ARG A 68 4.15 -12.15 15.58
CA ARG A 68 3.36 -12.47 16.77
C ARG A 68 1.87 -12.29 16.45
N PRO A 69 0.99 -13.14 17.00
CA PRO A 69 -0.44 -13.09 16.68
C PRO A 69 -1.02 -11.68 16.80
N GLU A 70 -1.73 -11.24 15.75
CA GLU A 70 -2.42 -9.94 15.67
C GLU A 70 -1.50 -8.72 15.90
N THR A 71 -0.23 -8.80 15.48
CA THR A 71 0.75 -7.70 15.61
C THR A 71 1.58 -7.49 14.33
N LEU A 72 2.38 -6.41 14.35
CA LEU A 72 3.45 -6.14 13.37
C LEU A 72 4.85 -6.37 14.00
N VAL A 73 4.94 -7.20 15.03
CA VAL A 73 6.19 -7.63 15.68
C VAL A 73 6.64 -8.93 15.05
N LEU A 74 7.81 -8.92 14.40
CA LEU A 74 8.36 -10.05 13.64
C LEU A 74 9.35 -10.83 14.49
N ASP A 75 9.13 -12.12 14.69
CA ASP A 75 10.10 -13.06 15.22
C ASP A 75 10.76 -13.84 14.08
N THR A 76 12.08 -13.81 13.99
CA THR A 76 12.90 -14.55 13.00
C THR A 76 13.85 -15.47 13.74
N GLU A 77 13.85 -16.78 13.43
CA GLU A 77 14.65 -17.78 14.13
C GLU A 77 15.61 -18.51 13.19
N TRP A 78 16.79 -18.79 13.73
CA TRP A 78 17.80 -19.64 13.12
C TRP A 78 18.13 -20.81 14.03
N GLU A 79 18.05 -22.02 13.48
CA GLU A 79 18.59 -23.22 14.09
C GLU A 79 19.98 -23.49 13.51
N THR A 80 20.98 -23.50 14.37
CA THR A 80 22.37 -23.81 14.03
C THR A 80 22.83 -25.08 14.77
N PRO A 81 23.96 -25.69 14.40
CA PRO A 81 24.51 -26.82 15.15
C PRO A 81 24.79 -26.49 16.62
N GLU A 82 25.11 -25.24 16.92
CA GLU A 82 25.47 -24.76 18.27
C GLU A 82 24.25 -24.38 19.13
N GLY A 83 23.09 -24.15 18.49
CA GLY A 83 21.88 -23.76 19.19
C GLY A 83 20.85 -23.07 18.33
N THR A 84 19.90 -22.42 19.00
CA THR A 84 18.81 -21.67 18.36
C THR A 84 18.83 -20.22 18.87
N VAL A 85 18.76 -19.27 17.94
CA VAL A 85 18.66 -17.85 18.26
C VAL A 85 17.44 -17.26 17.56
N ARG A 86 16.78 -16.31 18.25
CA ARG A 86 15.67 -15.51 17.74
C ARG A 86 16.07 -14.05 17.67
N VAL A 87 15.70 -13.37 16.60
CA VAL A 87 15.70 -11.92 16.50
C VAL A 87 14.25 -11.46 16.43
N THR A 88 13.86 -10.59 17.35
CA THR A 88 12.55 -9.94 17.37
C THR A 88 12.72 -8.53 16.85
N ASP A 89 12.08 -8.22 15.70
CA ASP A 89 12.13 -6.93 15.04
C ASP A 89 10.80 -6.18 15.20
N LEU A 90 10.86 -4.91 15.58
CA LEU A 90 9.70 -4.05 15.73
C LEU A 90 10.06 -2.57 15.58
N MET A 91 9.05 -1.77 15.27
CA MET A 91 9.05 -0.32 15.40
C MET A 91 7.90 0.04 16.36
N PRO A 92 8.21 0.59 17.56
CA PRO A 92 7.16 1.00 18.50
C PRO A 92 6.39 2.19 17.94
N GLN A 93 5.09 2.29 18.28
CA GLN A 93 4.31 3.48 17.94
C GLN A 93 5.03 4.74 18.41
N ARG A 94 5.16 5.71 17.51
CA ARG A 94 6.02 6.87 17.70
C ARG A 94 5.41 7.87 18.68
N ASP A 95 6.09 8.14 19.77
CA ASP A 95 5.79 9.30 20.64
C ASP A 95 6.46 10.57 20.08
N ARG A 96 7.78 10.55 19.88
CA ARG A 96 8.56 11.73 19.43
C ARG A 96 9.48 11.43 18.27
N VAL A 97 10.20 10.34 18.35
CA VAL A 97 11.22 9.95 17.37
C VAL A 97 11.02 8.50 16.93
N PRO A 98 11.37 8.15 15.69
CA PRO A 98 11.29 6.77 15.23
C PRO A 98 12.40 5.94 15.84
N ASP A 99 12.04 4.77 16.34
CA ASP A 99 12.93 3.73 16.81
C ASP A 99 12.76 2.45 15.99
N VAL A 100 13.88 1.85 15.58
CA VAL A 100 13.91 0.45 15.13
C VAL A 100 14.53 -0.37 16.25
N VAL A 101 13.78 -1.30 16.82
CA VAL A 101 14.19 -2.15 17.94
C VAL A 101 14.40 -3.57 17.42
N ARG A 102 15.57 -4.14 17.69
CA ARG A 102 15.95 -5.51 17.33
C ARG A 102 16.47 -6.24 18.56
N ILE A 103 15.74 -7.24 19.06
CA ILE A 103 16.08 -7.99 20.27
C ILE A 103 16.56 -9.38 19.88
N VAL A 104 17.81 -9.70 20.19
CA VAL A 104 18.43 -11.00 20.00
C VAL A 104 18.27 -11.82 21.27
N GLU A 105 17.70 -13.02 21.16
CA GLU A 105 17.49 -13.95 22.29
C GLU A 105 18.10 -15.31 21.99
N GLY A 106 18.93 -15.80 22.90
CA GLY A 106 19.37 -17.20 22.90
C GLY A 106 18.22 -18.12 23.34
N VAL A 107 17.68 -18.92 22.43
CA VAL A 107 16.55 -19.83 22.70
C VAL A 107 17.03 -21.18 23.19
N ARG A 108 18.15 -21.67 22.67
CA ARG A 108 18.79 -22.93 23.06
C ARG A 108 20.28 -22.90 22.72
N GLY A 109 21.10 -23.53 23.54
CA GLY A 109 22.54 -23.68 23.29
C GLY A 109 23.30 -22.36 23.42
N ARG A 110 24.30 -22.16 22.55
CA ARG A 110 25.16 -20.97 22.58
C ARG A 110 25.54 -20.57 21.15
N VAL A 111 25.02 -19.44 20.69
CA VAL A 111 25.15 -19.02 19.28
C VAL A 111 25.90 -17.70 19.18
N THR A 112 26.90 -17.63 18.30
CA THR A 112 27.58 -16.37 17.95
C THR A 112 26.77 -15.63 16.88
N VAL A 113 26.50 -14.36 17.14
CA VAL A 113 25.67 -13.47 16.30
C VAL A 113 26.50 -12.30 15.82
N ARG A 114 26.36 -11.94 14.56
CA ARG A 114 26.95 -10.73 13.98
C ARG A 114 25.88 -9.68 13.69
N SER A 115 26.21 -8.43 14.00
CA SER A 115 25.46 -7.24 13.56
C SER A 115 26.34 -6.43 12.63
N THR A 116 25.84 -6.14 11.43
CA THR A 116 26.47 -5.26 10.46
C THR A 116 25.49 -4.16 10.09
N LEU A 117 25.82 -2.92 10.45
CA LEU A 117 25.05 -1.73 10.15
C LEU A 117 25.84 -0.84 9.18
N ARG A 118 25.35 -0.67 7.97
CA ARG A 118 25.87 0.26 6.98
C ARG A 118 24.80 1.32 6.68
N LEU A 119 24.95 2.48 7.31
CA LEU A 119 24.07 3.62 7.06
C LEU A 119 24.49 4.36 5.79
N ARG A 120 23.52 4.68 4.95
CA ARG A 120 23.68 5.53 3.76
C ARG A 120 22.43 6.38 3.63
N PHE A 121 22.58 7.68 3.71
CA PHE A 121 21.44 8.58 3.57
C PHE A 121 21.15 8.89 2.11
N ASP A 122 19.97 9.46 1.87
CA ASP A 122 19.52 9.90 0.56
C ASP A 122 19.71 8.79 -0.52
N TYR A 123 19.06 7.64 -0.27
CA TYR A 123 19.05 6.48 -1.18
C TYR A 123 20.45 5.96 -1.52
N GLY A 124 21.36 5.95 -0.58
CA GLY A 124 22.71 5.42 -0.75
C GLY A 124 23.75 6.46 -1.16
N SER A 125 23.36 7.67 -1.58
CA SER A 125 24.26 8.68 -2.13
C SER A 125 25.16 9.34 -1.09
N VAL A 126 24.74 9.38 0.19
CA VAL A 126 25.45 10.10 1.24
C VAL A 126 25.98 9.16 2.32
N VAL A 127 27.33 9.08 2.41
CA VAL A 127 28.03 8.38 3.50
C VAL A 127 28.06 9.26 4.75
N PRO A 128 27.48 8.83 5.89
CA PRO A 128 27.44 9.65 7.10
C PRO A 128 28.78 9.75 7.79
N TRP A 129 28.92 10.80 8.57
CA TRP A 129 30.02 10.92 9.52
C TRP A 129 29.64 10.17 10.81
N VAL A 130 30.40 9.11 11.16
CA VAL A 130 30.12 8.27 12.33
C VAL A 130 31.10 8.58 13.47
N ARG A 131 30.57 8.84 14.65
CA ARG A 131 31.34 9.10 15.88
C ARG A 131 30.78 8.35 17.07
N ARG A 132 31.56 8.27 18.17
CA ARG A 132 31.05 7.85 19.48
C ARG A 132 30.61 9.08 20.29
N SER A 133 29.46 8.98 20.95
CA SER A 133 28.97 9.98 21.91
C SER A 133 28.23 9.26 23.03
N ASP A 134 28.67 9.47 24.28
CA ASP A 134 28.04 8.91 25.49
C ASP A 134 27.79 7.38 25.42
N GLY A 135 28.72 6.64 24.85
CA GLY A 135 28.62 5.19 24.71
C GLY A 135 27.83 4.72 23.48
N HIS A 136 27.22 5.64 22.72
CA HIS A 136 26.46 5.34 21.48
C HIS A 136 27.29 5.57 20.22
N ARG A 137 26.89 4.92 19.11
CA ARG A 137 27.33 5.31 17.77
C ARG A 137 26.34 6.31 17.20
N VAL A 138 26.84 7.39 16.67
CA VAL A 138 26.04 8.47 16.07
C VAL A 138 26.53 8.71 14.65
N ALA A 139 25.65 8.51 13.68
CA ALA A 139 25.86 8.80 12.26
C ALA A 139 25.13 10.11 11.92
N VAL A 140 25.82 11.04 11.26
CA VAL A 140 25.25 12.37 10.92
C VAL A 140 25.46 12.63 9.43
N ALA A 141 24.39 13.08 8.76
CA ALA A 141 24.41 13.52 7.37
C ALA A 141 23.40 14.65 7.17
N GLY A 142 23.88 15.88 7.03
CA GLY A 142 23.04 17.07 6.86
C GLY A 142 22.07 17.26 8.03
N PRO A 143 20.74 17.33 7.77
CA PRO A 143 19.74 17.53 8.83
C PRO A 143 19.49 16.29 9.68
N ASP A 144 19.97 15.12 9.26
CA ASP A 144 19.65 13.83 9.83
C ASP A 144 20.75 13.32 10.75
N SER A 145 20.37 12.69 11.86
CA SER A 145 21.24 11.86 12.65
C SER A 145 20.57 10.55 13.04
N VAL A 146 21.36 9.47 13.10
CA VAL A 146 20.91 8.15 13.55
C VAL A 146 21.80 7.66 14.66
N TRP A 147 21.19 7.26 15.77
CA TRP A 147 21.83 6.84 16.99
C TRP A 147 21.66 5.34 17.20
N LEU A 148 22.76 4.60 17.28
CA LEU A 148 22.75 3.16 17.62
C LEU A 148 23.20 2.96 19.05
N ARG A 149 22.40 2.22 19.82
CA ARG A 149 22.74 1.72 21.16
C ARG A 149 22.43 0.24 21.30
N SER A 150 23.05 -0.41 22.29
CA SER A 150 22.71 -1.79 22.68
C SER A 150 22.55 -1.93 24.19
N GLU A 151 21.71 -2.88 24.60
CA GLU A 151 21.43 -3.20 26.00
C GLU A 151 21.35 -4.74 26.18
N PRO A 152 22.27 -5.36 26.96
CA PRO A 152 23.47 -4.75 27.52
C PRO A 152 24.42 -4.17 26.47
N ALA A 153 25.35 -3.32 26.89
CA ALA A 153 26.30 -2.71 25.98
C ALA A 153 27.20 -3.77 25.29
N VAL A 154 27.17 -3.78 23.94
CA VAL A 154 28.00 -4.65 23.12
C VAL A 154 29.14 -3.84 22.52
N HIS A 155 30.34 -4.46 22.43
CA HIS A 155 31.47 -3.84 21.74
C HIS A 155 31.17 -3.67 20.25
N THR A 156 31.35 -2.44 19.75
CA THR A 156 31.19 -2.13 18.34
C THR A 156 32.47 -1.56 17.75
N TRP A 157 32.81 -1.89 16.49
CA TRP A 157 33.93 -1.28 15.77
C TRP A 157 33.46 -0.76 14.41
N GLY A 158 34.27 0.11 13.81
CA GLY A 158 34.04 0.62 12.46
C GLY A 158 35.01 -0.06 11.49
N GLU A 159 34.49 -0.55 10.38
CA GLU A 159 35.25 -1.17 9.28
C GLU A 159 34.49 -0.96 7.98
N ASP A 160 35.18 -0.67 6.88
CA ASP A 160 34.61 -0.49 5.54
C ASP A 160 33.35 0.41 5.50
N PHE A 161 33.41 1.55 6.19
CA PHE A 161 32.30 2.48 6.35
C PHE A 161 31.01 1.85 6.95
N GLY A 162 31.16 0.75 7.67
CA GLY A 162 30.12 0.07 8.46
C GLY A 162 30.40 0.13 9.96
N THR A 163 29.39 -0.16 10.77
CA THR A 163 29.48 -0.43 12.20
C THR A 163 29.18 -1.89 12.44
N HIS A 164 30.11 -2.59 13.07
CA HIS A 164 30.04 -4.03 13.29
C HIS A 164 29.99 -4.35 14.77
N ALA A 165 29.33 -5.46 15.11
CA ALA A 165 29.39 -6.09 16.43
C ALA A 165 29.36 -7.61 16.26
N GLU A 166 30.07 -8.31 17.16
CA GLU A 166 30.02 -9.75 17.30
C GLU A 166 29.86 -10.07 18.78
N PHE A 167 28.92 -10.94 19.11
CA PHE A 167 28.60 -11.32 20.47
C PHE A 167 27.97 -12.71 20.48
N THR A 168 28.02 -13.35 21.62
CA THR A 168 27.45 -14.69 21.81
C THR A 168 26.30 -14.63 22.80
N VAL A 169 25.19 -15.27 22.47
CA VAL A 169 24.04 -15.45 23.36
C VAL A 169 23.91 -16.93 23.74
N ALA A 170 23.79 -17.20 25.06
CA ALA A 170 23.42 -18.50 25.60
C ALA A 170 21.90 -18.52 25.84
N GLU A 171 21.37 -19.72 26.12
CA GLU A 171 19.94 -19.88 26.45
C GLU A 171 19.50 -18.93 27.56
N GLY A 172 18.47 -18.11 27.30
CA GLY A 172 17.93 -17.10 28.19
C GLY A 172 18.62 -15.72 28.11
N ASP A 173 19.79 -15.62 27.45
CA ASP A 173 20.46 -14.33 27.26
C ASP A 173 19.69 -13.48 26.26
N ARG A 174 19.65 -12.16 26.48
CA ARG A 174 19.04 -11.18 25.59
C ARG A 174 19.95 -9.98 25.37
N VAL A 175 20.04 -9.55 24.11
CA VAL A 175 20.73 -8.32 23.69
C VAL A 175 19.79 -7.53 22.81
N ALA A 176 19.45 -6.32 23.22
CA ALA A 176 18.62 -5.42 22.42
C ALA A 176 19.49 -4.37 21.73
N PHE A 177 19.20 -4.09 20.47
CA PHE A 177 19.70 -2.95 19.72
C PHE A 177 18.57 -1.99 19.44
N VAL A 178 18.83 -0.69 19.56
CA VAL A 178 17.89 0.38 19.20
C VAL A 178 18.58 1.35 18.26
N LEU A 179 17.96 1.59 17.11
CA LEU A 179 18.36 2.56 16.13
C LEU A 179 17.33 3.70 16.12
N THR A 180 17.74 4.89 16.58
CA THR A 180 16.88 6.06 16.73
C THR A 180 17.28 7.14 15.74
N TRP A 181 16.34 7.62 14.90
CA TRP A 181 16.56 8.84 14.13
C TRP A 181 16.26 10.08 14.96
N HIS A 182 17.04 11.15 14.74
CA HIS A 182 16.84 12.42 15.43
C HIS A 182 17.39 13.59 14.58
N PRO A 183 16.77 14.79 14.59
CA PRO A 183 17.34 15.95 13.90
C PRO A 183 18.78 16.21 14.38
N SER A 184 19.72 16.38 13.44
CA SER A 184 21.15 16.47 13.73
C SER A 184 21.55 17.70 14.56
N HIS A 185 20.74 18.78 14.49
CA HIS A 185 20.94 20.04 15.22
C HIS A 185 20.38 20.03 16.65
N GLU A 186 19.60 18.99 17.00
CA GLU A 186 19.05 18.84 18.34
C GLU A 186 20.01 18.08 19.26
N ARG A 187 19.72 18.16 20.56
CA ARG A 187 20.46 17.40 21.56
C ARG A 187 20.10 15.91 21.46
N ARG A 188 20.75 15.09 22.30
CA ARG A 188 20.53 13.65 22.37
C ARG A 188 19.02 13.27 22.35
N PRO A 189 18.58 12.26 21.56
CA PRO A 189 17.22 11.75 21.57
C PRO A 189 16.85 11.13 22.93
N PRO A 190 15.55 11.02 23.26
CA PRO A 190 15.09 10.24 24.39
C PRO A 190 15.53 8.78 24.25
N LEU A 191 15.75 8.11 25.36
CA LEU A 191 16.10 6.68 25.38
C LEU A 191 14.89 5.89 25.88
N ASN A 192 14.33 5.06 25.02
CA ASN A 192 13.23 4.17 25.35
C ASN A 192 13.78 2.80 25.78
N ASP A 193 13.19 2.16 26.80
CA ASP A 193 13.51 0.78 27.18
C ASP A 193 13.03 -0.17 26.06
N PRO A 194 13.91 -0.97 25.41
CA PRO A 194 13.54 -1.82 24.30
C PRO A 194 12.55 -2.92 24.66
N TYR A 195 12.57 -3.39 25.88
CA TYR A 195 11.66 -4.43 26.35
C TYR A 195 10.28 -3.87 26.70
N GLU A 196 10.21 -2.62 27.20
CA GLU A 196 8.94 -1.90 27.33
C GLU A 196 8.34 -1.58 25.96
N CYS A 197 9.16 -1.13 25.00
CA CYS A 197 8.76 -0.93 23.62
C CYS A 197 8.13 -2.21 23.03
N LEU A 198 8.74 -3.38 23.26
CA LEU A 198 8.18 -4.65 22.80
C LEU A 198 6.82 -4.94 23.45
N ARG A 199 6.68 -4.75 24.77
CA ARG A 199 5.43 -5.03 25.48
C ARG A 199 4.30 -4.10 25.04
N SER A 200 4.58 -2.80 24.96
CA SER A 200 3.59 -1.81 24.52
C SER A 200 3.16 -2.05 23.07
N THR A 201 4.12 -2.26 22.16
CA THR A 201 3.85 -2.51 20.74
C THR A 201 2.94 -3.74 20.55
N VAL A 202 3.22 -4.86 21.22
CA VAL A 202 2.36 -6.05 21.18
C VAL A 202 0.96 -5.72 21.68
N THR A 203 0.86 -5.04 22.83
CA THR A 203 -0.42 -4.70 23.46
C THR A 203 -1.25 -3.78 22.58
N ASP A 204 -0.63 -2.78 21.95
CA ASP A 204 -1.34 -1.77 21.15
C ASP A 204 -1.86 -2.37 19.83
N TRP A 205 -1.04 -3.15 19.12
CA TRP A 205 -1.48 -3.87 17.93
C TRP A 205 -2.61 -4.85 18.23
N GLN A 206 -2.50 -5.65 19.29
CA GLN A 206 -3.55 -6.59 19.67
C GLN A 206 -4.84 -5.89 20.10
N ARG A 207 -4.75 -4.74 20.80
CA ARG A 207 -5.91 -3.93 21.15
C ARG A 207 -6.61 -3.41 19.89
N TRP A 208 -5.84 -2.95 18.90
CA TRP A 208 -6.37 -2.48 17.64
C TRP A 208 -7.00 -3.61 16.83
N ALA A 209 -6.30 -4.74 16.65
CA ALA A 209 -6.77 -5.88 15.87
C ALA A 209 -8.08 -6.50 16.40
N ARG A 210 -8.28 -6.48 17.73
CA ARG A 210 -9.52 -6.97 18.38
C ARG A 210 -10.78 -6.22 18.00
N GLN A 211 -10.70 -5.05 17.38
CA GLN A 211 -11.85 -4.29 16.89
C GLN A 211 -12.45 -4.92 15.62
N CYS A 212 -11.70 -5.81 14.94
CA CYS A 212 -12.14 -6.46 13.73
C CYS A 212 -13.41 -7.28 13.96
N ARG A 213 -14.47 -6.89 13.26
CA ARG A 213 -15.79 -7.55 13.32
C ARG A 213 -15.90 -8.78 12.43
N TYR A 214 -15.00 -8.92 11.45
CA TYR A 214 -15.05 -10.06 10.54
C TYR A 214 -14.72 -11.39 11.27
N GLN A 215 -15.59 -12.39 11.11
CA GLN A 215 -15.46 -13.72 11.72
C GLN A 215 -15.56 -14.88 10.69
N GLY A 216 -15.54 -14.55 9.39
CA GLY A 216 -15.67 -15.52 8.32
C GLY A 216 -14.38 -16.33 8.03
N PRO A 217 -14.39 -17.12 6.94
CA PRO A 217 -13.22 -17.85 6.47
C PRO A 217 -12.02 -16.92 6.23
N HIS A 218 -10.79 -17.47 6.37
CA HIS A 218 -9.55 -16.72 6.19
C HIS A 218 -9.38 -15.50 7.12
N ARG A 219 -10.01 -15.50 8.31
CA ARG A 219 -9.94 -14.39 9.26
C ARG A 219 -8.50 -13.91 9.52
N ASP A 220 -7.56 -14.84 9.63
CA ASP A 220 -6.16 -14.48 9.91
C ASP A 220 -5.54 -13.66 8.74
N ALA A 221 -5.86 -13.99 7.48
CA ALA A 221 -5.42 -13.23 6.32
C ALA A 221 -6.11 -11.85 6.26
N VAL A 222 -7.39 -11.77 6.60
CA VAL A 222 -8.13 -10.49 6.70
C VAL A 222 -7.52 -9.60 7.78
N VAL A 223 -7.28 -10.12 8.99
CA VAL A 223 -6.66 -9.35 10.08
C VAL A 223 -5.24 -8.93 9.72
N ARG A 224 -4.45 -9.80 9.07
CA ARG A 224 -3.10 -9.45 8.57
C ARG A 224 -3.17 -8.31 7.56
N SER A 225 -4.11 -8.36 6.62
CA SER A 225 -4.31 -7.30 5.63
C SER A 225 -4.72 -5.98 6.28
N LEU A 226 -5.64 -6.01 7.26
CA LEU A 226 -6.04 -4.82 8.01
C LEU A 226 -4.87 -4.21 8.80
N ILE A 227 -4.04 -5.03 9.47
CA ILE A 227 -2.81 -4.57 10.14
C ILE A 227 -1.84 -3.94 9.15
N THR A 228 -1.69 -4.51 7.95
CA THR A 228 -0.84 -3.95 6.89
C THR A 228 -1.36 -2.58 6.43
N LEU A 229 -2.68 -2.45 6.18
CA LEU A 229 -3.30 -1.18 5.81
C LEU A 229 -3.14 -0.12 6.92
N LYS A 230 -3.33 -0.51 8.18
CA LYS A 230 -3.07 0.38 9.32
C LYS A 230 -1.60 0.81 9.39
N ALA A 231 -0.67 -0.11 9.14
CA ALA A 231 0.76 0.20 9.11
C ALA A 231 1.16 1.15 7.97
N LEU A 232 0.42 1.18 6.86
CA LEU A 232 0.59 2.10 5.74
C LEU A 232 -0.15 3.44 5.94
N THR A 233 -0.90 3.59 7.02
CA THR A 233 -1.56 4.86 7.39
C THR A 233 -0.56 5.76 8.12
N TYR A 234 -0.40 7.01 7.66
CA TYR A 234 0.40 8.01 8.34
C TYR A 234 -0.39 8.64 9.50
N ALA A 235 -0.18 8.12 10.69
CA ALA A 235 -0.97 8.43 11.89
C ALA A 235 -1.14 9.94 12.18
N PRO A 236 -0.11 10.83 11.98
CA PRO A 236 -0.26 12.24 12.29
C PRO A 236 -1.32 12.98 11.46
N THR A 237 -1.65 12.47 10.26
CA THR A 237 -2.57 13.16 9.35
C THR A 237 -3.75 12.31 8.89
N GLY A 238 -3.63 10.99 8.92
CA GLY A 238 -4.60 10.04 8.39
C GLY A 238 -4.40 9.69 6.90
N GLY A 239 -3.36 10.23 6.23
CA GLY A 239 -3.03 9.85 4.85
C GLY A 239 -2.57 8.40 4.77
N ILE A 240 -2.89 7.72 3.67
CA ILE A 240 -2.58 6.29 3.47
C ILE A 240 -1.71 6.17 2.23
N VAL A 241 -0.48 5.63 2.39
CA VAL A 241 0.42 5.41 1.25
C VAL A 241 0.05 4.13 0.50
N ALA A 242 0.19 4.15 -0.82
CA ALA A 242 -0.10 2.98 -1.66
C ALA A 242 0.85 1.81 -1.37
N ALA A 243 2.12 2.09 -1.05
CA ALA A 243 3.08 1.11 -0.55
C ALA A 243 4.19 1.79 0.26
N ALA A 244 4.94 1.01 1.05
CA ALA A 244 6.09 1.51 1.81
C ALA A 244 7.35 1.69 0.94
N THR A 245 7.32 1.26 -0.33
CA THR A 245 8.47 1.21 -1.23
C THR A 245 8.32 2.12 -2.44
N THR A 246 9.44 2.38 -3.10
CA THR A 246 9.49 2.89 -4.45
C THR A 246 10.18 1.91 -5.38
N SER A 247 9.87 1.98 -6.66
CA SER A 247 10.63 1.42 -7.79
C SER A 247 10.90 -0.09 -7.73
N LEU A 248 10.07 -0.84 -7.03
CA LEU A 248 10.00 -2.27 -7.24
C LEU A 248 9.27 -2.55 -8.57
N PRO A 249 9.81 -3.41 -9.43
CA PRO A 249 9.37 -3.51 -10.81
C PRO A 249 8.10 -4.35 -10.99
N GLU A 250 7.20 -3.89 -11.88
CA GLU A 250 6.10 -4.69 -12.43
C GLU A 250 6.62 -5.82 -13.34
N LYS A 251 7.84 -5.65 -13.90
CA LYS A 251 8.56 -6.65 -14.68
C LYS A 251 10.05 -6.62 -14.34
N PRO A 252 10.65 -7.72 -13.84
CA PRO A 252 12.08 -7.77 -13.56
C PRO A 252 12.93 -7.38 -14.78
N GLY A 253 13.87 -6.43 -14.60
CA GLY A 253 14.67 -5.84 -15.66
C GLY A 253 13.94 -4.81 -16.53
N GLY A 254 12.68 -4.49 -16.21
CA GLY A 254 11.84 -3.54 -16.95
C GLY A 254 11.97 -2.09 -16.46
N VAL A 255 11.14 -1.22 -17.07
CA VAL A 255 11.13 0.23 -16.83
C VAL A 255 9.94 0.73 -16.02
N ARG A 256 8.97 -0.15 -15.72
CA ARG A 256 7.76 0.15 -14.96
C ARG A 256 8.08 0.09 -13.46
N ASN A 257 8.68 1.18 -12.96
CA ASN A 257 9.22 1.28 -11.61
C ASN A 257 8.80 2.62 -11.02
N TRP A 258 7.78 2.65 -10.12
CA TRP A 258 7.12 3.86 -9.67
C TRP A 258 7.27 4.07 -8.17
N ASP A 259 7.16 5.33 -7.72
CA ASP A 259 7.17 5.67 -6.29
C ASP A 259 5.74 5.63 -5.73
N TYR A 260 5.48 4.70 -4.81
CA TYR A 260 4.17 4.46 -4.19
C TYR A 260 4.09 4.93 -2.73
N ARG A 261 5.06 5.71 -2.27
CA ARG A 261 5.07 6.24 -0.89
C ARG A 261 4.20 7.49 -0.71
N TYR A 262 3.24 7.68 -1.58
CA TYR A 262 2.27 8.78 -1.60
C TYR A 262 0.86 8.27 -1.40
N CYS A 263 -0.06 9.21 -1.15
CA CYS A 263 -1.46 8.93 -0.88
C CYS A 263 -2.31 9.21 -2.12
N TRP A 264 -2.76 8.16 -2.81
CA TRP A 264 -3.75 8.25 -3.87
C TRP A 264 -5.14 8.41 -3.29
N LEU A 265 -5.94 9.31 -3.84
CA LEU A 265 -7.33 9.48 -3.40
C LEU A 265 -8.15 8.22 -3.64
N ARG A 266 -7.97 7.55 -4.77
CA ARG A 266 -8.58 6.27 -5.12
C ARG A 266 -8.25 5.16 -4.11
N ASP A 267 -6.97 4.91 -3.87
CA ASP A 267 -6.52 3.82 -2.98
C ASP A 267 -6.94 4.06 -1.54
N SER A 268 -6.92 5.31 -1.12
CA SER A 268 -7.37 5.73 0.20
C SER A 268 -8.87 5.51 0.40
N THR A 269 -9.68 5.77 -0.62
CA THR A 269 -11.15 5.56 -0.61
C THR A 269 -11.50 4.10 -0.41
N LEU A 270 -10.87 3.23 -1.19
CA LEU A 270 -11.10 1.78 -1.10
C LEU A 270 -10.61 1.21 0.23
N THR A 271 -9.49 1.71 0.75
CA THR A 271 -8.97 1.32 2.09
C THR A 271 -9.93 1.75 3.19
N LEU A 272 -10.49 2.97 3.08
CA LEU A 272 -11.49 3.46 4.02
C LEU A 272 -12.71 2.55 4.06
N GLY A 273 -13.22 2.13 2.90
CA GLY A 273 -14.34 1.19 2.81
C GLY A 273 -14.05 -0.12 3.53
N ALA A 274 -12.86 -0.70 3.31
CA ALA A 274 -12.43 -1.92 3.99
C ALA A 274 -12.37 -1.74 5.52
N LEU A 275 -11.79 -0.62 5.99
CA LEU A 275 -11.67 -0.32 7.43
C LEU A 275 -13.03 -0.10 8.08
N LEU A 276 -13.94 0.69 7.47
CA LEU A 276 -15.29 0.93 7.99
C LEU A 276 -16.10 -0.36 8.11
N SER A 277 -16.10 -1.16 7.04
CA SER A 277 -16.84 -2.42 7.01
C SER A 277 -16.29 -3.43 8.02
N ALA A 278 -14.99 -3.39 8.31
CA ALA A 278 -14.35 -4.19 9.34
C ALA A 278 -14.51 -3.62 10.77
N GLY A 279 -15.07 -2.40 10.95
CA GLY A 279 -15.38 -1.79 12.25
C GLY A 279 -14.40 -0.71 12.74
N TYR A 280 -13.50 -0.20 11.91
CA TYR A 280 -12.45 0.77 12.27
C TYR A 280 -12.86 2.21 11.93
N HIS A 281 -13.66 2.83 12.78
CA HIS A 281 -14.23 4.17 12.54
C HIS A 281 -13.25 5.33 12.79
N ASP A 282 -12.24 5.16 13.64
CA ASP A 282 -11.27 6.20 13.97
C ASP A 282 -10.37 6.51 12.76
N GLU A 283 -9.90 5.48 12.05
CA GLU A 283 -9.13 5.59 10.82
C GLU A 283 -9.92 6.31 9.73
N ALA A 284 -11.20 5.96 9.60
CA ALA A 284 -12.11 6.59 8.66
C ALA A 284 -12.27 8.09 8.92
N SER A 285 -12.40 8.48 10.18
CA SER A 285 -12.49 9.88 10.59
C SER A 285 -11.18 10.63 10.30
N ALA A 286 -10.03 10.04 10.61
CA ALA A 286 -8.72 10.64 10.40
C ALA A 286 -8.45 10.86 8.91
N TRP A 287 -8.77 9.87 8.06
CA TRP A 287 -8.64 9.97 6.61
C TRP A 287 -9.55 11.06 6.03
N ARG A 288 -10.81 11.11 6.43
CA ARG A 288 -11.74 12.17 6.00
C ARG A 288 -11.18 13.56 6.31
N ASP A 289 -10.64 13.74 7.51
CA ASP A 289 -10.07 15.02 7.92
C ASP A 289 -8.76 15.33 7.14
N TRP A 290 -7.99 14.30 6.77
CA TRP A 290 -6.84 14.42 5.85
C TRP A 290 -7.31 14.85 4.45
N LEU A 291 -8.33 14.16 3.89
CA LEU A 291 -8.88 14.44 2.58
C LEU A 291 -9.31 15.92 2.47
N LEU A 292 -10.06 16.42 3.46
CA LEU A 292 -10.51 17.81 3.47
C LEU A 292 -9.37 18.82 3.42
N ARG A 293 -8.22 18.49 4.02
CA ARG A 293 -7.02 19.35 3.96
C ARG A 293 -6.29 19.22 2.62
N ALA A 294 -6.13 18.01 2.11
CA ALA A 294 -5.40 17.72 0.88
C ALA A 294 -6.07 18.33 -0.35
N VAL A 295 -7.41 18.22 -0.44
CA VAL A 295 -8.19 18.72 -1.57
C VAL A 295 -8.64 20.18 -1.41
N ALA A 296 -8.27 20.86 -0.30
CA ALA A 296 -8.62 22.25 -0.08
C ALA A 296 -8.06 23.15 -1.20
N GLY A 297 -8.94 23.85 -1.90
CA GLY A 297 -8.59 24.72 -3.02
C GLY A 297 -9.62 24.69 -4.14
N ASN A 298 -9.18 25.06 -5.35
CA ASN A 298 -10.01 25.01 -6.53
C ASN A 298 -10.14 23.56 -7.02
N PRO A 299 -11.35 23.07 -7.36
CA PRO A 299 -11.54 21.74 -7.95
C PRO A 299 -10.73 21.46 -9.21
N ASP A 300 -10.44 22.49 -10.03
CA ASP A 300 -9.57 22.36 -11.22
C ASP A 300 -8.14 21.94 -10.86
N ASP A 301 -7.69 22.20 -9.64
CA ASP A 301 -6.36 21.90 -9.14
C ASP A 301 -6.32 20.59 -8.32
N LEU A 302 -7.39 19.81 -8.34
CA LEU A 302 -7.44 18.52 -7.65
C LEU A 302 -6.41 17.56 -8.26
N GLN A 303 -5.50 17.07 -7.41
CA GLN A 303 -4.51 16.06 -7.81
C GLN A 303 -5.01 14.66 -7.48
N ILE A 304 -4.55 13.68 -8.20
CA ILE A 304 -4.89 12.27 -7.97
C ILE A 304 -4.19 11.71 -6.75
N MET A 305 -3.03 12.28 -6.38
CA MET A 305 -2.23 11.88 -5.23
C MET A 305 -1.60 13.08 -4.53
N TYR A 306 -1.23 12.86 -3.27
CA TYR A 306 -0.61 13.84 -2.39
C TYR A 306 0.48 13.19 -1.53
N GLY A 307 1.39 14.00 -0.98
CA GLY A 307 2.27 13.55 0.10
C GLY A 307 1.49 13.18 1.37
N VAL A 308 2.11 12.50 2.29
CA VAL A 308 1.45 11.99 3.51
C VAL A 308 0.85 13.08 4.42
N ALA A 309 1.35 14.31 4.34
CA ALA A 309 0.78 15.44 5.06
C ALA A 309 -0.07 16.39 4.16
N GLY A 310 -0.31 16.00 2.89
CA GLY A 310 -1.07 16.77 1.90
C GLY A 310 -0.18 17.62 0.99
N GLU A 311 1.10 17.32 0.88
CA GLU A 311 2.03 17.99 -0.03
C GLU A 311 1.61 17.77 -1.48
N ARG A 312 1.66 18.85 -2.28
CA ARG A 312 1.24 18.86 -3.69
C ARG A 312 2.39 18.68 -4.67
N ARG A 313 3.63 18.94 -4.27
CA ARG A 313 4.79 18.87 -5.15
C ARG A 313 5.46 17.51 -5.00
N LEU A 314 5.22 16.63 -5.95
CA LEU A 314 5.71 15.26 -5.98
C LEU A 314 6.57 15.03 -7.24
N SER A 315 7.44 15.97 -7.57
CA SER A 315 8.24 15.96 -8.80
C SER A 315 8.99 14.65 -8.97
N GLU A 316 8.76 13.97 -10.09
CA GLU A 316 9.44 12.72 -10.43
C GLU A 316 10.92 13.01 -10.78
N CYS A 317 11.83 12.26 -10.17
CA CYS A 317 13.25 12.31 -10.40
C CYS A 317 13.83 10.91 -10.50
N GLU A 318 14.81 10.71 -11.38
CA GLU A 318 15.55 9.46 -11.50
C GLU A 318 16.80 9.46 -10.62
N LEU A 319 17.13 8.32 -10.03
CA LEU A 319 18.30 8.09 -9.19
C LEU A 319 19.31 7.20 -9.94
N PRO A 320 20.19 7.77 -10.79
CA PRO A 320 21.02 7.00 -11.72
C PRO A 320 22.12 6.18 -11.04
N TRP A 321 22.41 6.41 -9.76
CA TRP A 321 23.38 5.63 -8.99
C TRP A 321 22.83 4.33 -8.44
N LEU A 322 21.49 4.12 -8.45
CA LEU A 322 20.86 2.89 -8.06
C LEU A 322 20.58 2.02 -9.29
N PRO A 323 21.05 0.76 -9.31
CA PRO A 323 20.81 -0.15 -10.44
C PRO A 323 19.35 -0.62 -10.55
N GLY A 324 18.56 -0.44 -9.50
CA GLY A 324 17.21 -0.97 -9.36
C GLY A 324 17.15 -2.44 -8.96
N PHE A 325 16.01 -2.87 -8.46
CA PHE A 325 15.78 -4.25 -8.05
C PHE A 325 15.96 -5.20 -9.23
N VAL A 326 16.90 -6.15 -9.12
CA VAL A 326 17.26 -7.09 -10.22
C VAL A 326 17.61 -6.37 -11.54
N GLY A 327 18.25 -5.18 -11.44
CA GLY A 327 18.64 -4.39 -12.61
C GLY A 327 17.48 -3.67 -13.30
N SER A 328 16.36 -3.50 -12.62
CA SER A 328 15.17 -2.79 -13.13
C SER A 328 15.35 -1.28 -12.98
N SER A 329 15.64 -0.61 -14.08
CA SER A 329 15.92 0.83 -14.10
C SER A 329 15.00 1.58 -15.05
N PRO A 330 14.76 2.90 -14.82
CA PRO A 330 15.33 3.72 -13.77
C PRO A 330 14.69 3.51 -12.40
N VAL A 331 15.43 3.81 -11.32
CA VAL A 331 14.86 4.01 -9.99
C VAL A 331 14.33 5.43 -9.92
N ARG A 332 13.09 5.60 -9.45
CA ARG A 332 12.43 6.90 -9.38
C ARG A 332 12.02 7.27 -7.95
N ILE A 333 12.01 8.54 -7.66
CA ILE A 333 11.36 9.16 -6.50
C ILE A 333 10.45 10.29 -7.00
N GLY A 334 9.37 10.57 -6.26
CA GLY A 334 8.28 11.37 -6.82
C GLY A 334 7.47 10.57 -7.85
N ASN A 335 6.39 11.16 -8.35
CA ASN A 335 5.54 10.48 -9.33
C ASN A 335 4.92 11.49 -10.32
N GLY A 336 5.24 11.33 -11.61
CA GLY A 336 4.80 12.22 -12.68
C GLY A 336 3.29 12.18 -12.95
N ALA A 337 2.58 11.14 -12.49
CA ALA A 337 1.12 11.07 -12.63
C ALA A 337 0.39 12.15 -11.80
N VAL A 338 1.07 12.84 -10.89
CA VAL A 338 0.52 13.95 -10.11
C VAL A 338 -0.06 15.08 -10.97
N GLU A 339 0.40 15.25 -12.22
CA GLU A 339 -0.04 16.28 -13.16
C GLU A 339 -1.19 15.81 -14.08
N GLN A 340 -1.66 14.56 -13.93
CA GLN A 340 -2.71 14.00 -14.77
C GLN A 340 -4.10 14.47 -14.36
N LEU A 341 -4.99 14.60 -15.36
CA LEU A 341 -6.42 14.73 -15.12
C LEU A 341 -7.06 13.33 -15.10
N GLN A 342 -7.70 12.98 -14.00
CA GLN A 342 -8.47 11.75 -13.88
C GLN A 342 -9.87 12.06 -13.35
N LEU A 343 -10.88 11.79 -14.15
CA LEU A 343 -12.28 12.11 -13.81
C LEU A 343 -12.88 11.11 -12.82
N ASP A 344 -12.34 9.90 -12.73
CA ASP A 344 -12.74 8.89 -11.75
C ASP A 344 -12.52 9.34 -10.30
N VAL A 345 -11.47 10.11 -10.02
CA VAL A 345 -11.13 10.58 -8.67
C VAL A 345 -12.28 11.36 -8.01
N TYR A 346 -13.04 12.13 -8.78
CA TYR A 346 -14.21 12.86 -8.26
C TYR A 346 -15.29 11.91 -7.78
N GLY A 347 -15.53 10.83 -8.54
CA GLY A 347 -16.46 9.77 -8.16
C GLY A 347 -15.99 9.01 -6.93
N GLU A 348 -14.71 8.67 -6.86
CA GLU A 348 -14.09 8.00 -5.71
C GLU A 348 -14.27 8.82 -4.42
N VAL A 349 -13.97 10.11 -4.47
CA VAL A 349 -14.15 11.02 -3.32
C VAL A 349 -15.62 11.08 -2.91
N MET A 350 -16.55 11.24 -3.87
CA MET A 350 -17.98 11.33 -3.57
C MET A 350 -18.53 10.03 -2.98
N ASP A 351 -18.12 8.87 -3.50
CA ASP A 351 -18.52 7.54 -3.02
C ASP A 351 -17.99 7.28 -1.59
N SER A 352 -16.73 7.62 -1.35
CA SER A 352 -16.10 7.54 -0.04
C SER A 352 -16.84 8.35 1.03
N LEU A 353 -17.23 9.59 0.70
CA LEU A 353 -17.96 10.45 1.62
C LEU A 353 -19.40 10.00 1.86
N ALA A 354 -20.03 9.39 0.85
CA ALA A 354 -21.33 8.74 1.00
C ALA A 354 -21.23 7.52 1.94
N LEU A 355 -20.26 6.63 1.67
CA LEU A 355 -20.00 5.45 2.52
C LEU A 355 -19.71 5.84 3.98
N ALA A 356 -18.89 6.86 4.20
CA ALA A 356 -18.60 7.36 5.55
C ALA A 356 -19.86 7.83 6.28
N ARG A 357 -20.78 8.47 5.57
CA ARG A 357 -22.08 8.96 6.10
C ARG A 357 -22.99 7.79 6.43
N ASP A 358 -23.14 6.83 5.50
CA ASP A 358 -23.99 5.64 5.68
C ASP A 358 -23.49 4.76 6.83
N SER A 359 -22.18 4.78 7.09
CA SER A 359 -21.55 4.10 8.24
C SER A 359 -21.67 4.89 9.56
N GLY A 360 -22.43 5.98 9.59
CA GLY A 360 -22.75 6.75 10.80
C GLY A 360 -21.69 7.77 11.23
N LEU A 361 -20.72 8.09 10.39
CA LEU A 361 -19.82 9.20 10.68
C LEU A 361 -20.57 10.54 10.55
N PRO A 362 -20.50 11.42 11.56
CA PRO A 362 -21.26 12.66 11.55
C PRO A 362 -20.83 13.57 10.39
N PRO A 363 -21.79 14.19 9.66
CA PRO A 363 -21.47 15.13 8.59
C PRO A 363 -20.74 16.35 9.16
N ARG A 364 -19.79 16.90 8.40
CA ARG A 364 -19.13 18.17 8.72
C ARG A 364 -19.59 19.24 7.74
N PRO A 365 -19.91 20.47 8.20
CA PRO A 365 -20.48 21.52 7.33
C PRO A 365 -19.65 21.82 6.08
N HIS A 366 -18.30 21.82 6.20
CA HIS A 366 -17.40 22.10 5.08
C HIS A 366 -17.34 20.99 4.02
N MET A 367 -17.68 19.75 4.38
CA MET A 367 -17.67 18.61 3.44
C MET A 367 -18.69 18.77 2.33
N TRP A 368 -19.91 19.18 2.65
CA TRP A 368 -20.94 19.34 1.64
C TRP A 368 -20.63 20.51 0.68
N ALA A 369 -20.09 21.61 1.19
CA ALA A 369 -19.63 22.70 0.35
C ALA A 369 -18.54 22.26 -0.64
N MET A 370 -17.58 21.43 -0.21
CA MET A 370 -16.58 20.83 -1.08
C MET A 370 -17.23 19.91 -2.13
N GLN A 371 -18.12 19.00 -1.71
CA GLN A 371 -18.84 18.10 -2.64
C GLN A 371 -19.60 18.88 -3.73
N ARG A 372 -20.28 19.98 -3.36
CA ARG A 372 -20.93 20.85 -4.35
C ARG A 372 -19.94 21.49 -5.33
N SER A 373 -18.75 21.86 -4.85
CA SER A 373 -17.71 22.44 -5.70
C SER A 373 -17.17 21.41 -6.69
N LEU A 374 -16.96 20.15 -6.26
CA LEU A 374 -16.56 19.05 -7.13
C LEU A 374 -17.64 18.76 -8.19
N MET A 375 -18.92 18.78 -7.81
CA MET A 375 -20.02 18.61 -8.76
C MET A 375 -20.06 19.74 -9.80
N GLY A 376 -19.85 21.00 -9.41
CA GLY A 376 -19.77 22.13 -10.35
C GLY A 376 -18.63 21.99 -11.37
N PHE A 377 -17.49 21.44 -10.96
CA PHE A 377 -16.41 21.08 -11.89
C PHE A 377 -16.86 20.00 -12.87
N LEU A 378 -17.42 18.90 -12.38
CA LEU A 378 -17.86 17.77 -13.21
C LEU A 378 -18.92 18.20 -14.23
N GLU A 379 -19.91 19.03 -13.87
CA GLU A 379 -20.92 19.55 -14.78
C GLU A 379 -20.31 20.20 -16.04
N SER A 380 -19.16 20.87 -15.88
CA SER A 380 -18.47 21.57 -16.96
C SER A 380 -17.43 20.71 -17.69
N GLN A 381 -16.81 19.72 -17.03
CA GLN A 381 -15.61 19.04 -17.52
C GLN A 381 -15.81 17.54 -17.85
N TRP A 382 -16.89 16.92 -17.45
CA TRP A 382 -17.05 15.46 -17.57
C TRP A 382 -16.91 14.89 -18.98
N ARG A 383 -17.12 15.71 -20.03
CA ARG A 383 -16.93 15.30 -21.43
C ARG A 383 -15.48 15.36 -21.90
N GLN A 384 -14.58 15.90 -21.11
CA GLN A 384 -13.16 15.90 -21.46
C GLN A 384 -12.60 14.47 -21.46
N PRO A 385 -11.64 14.15 -22.33
CA PRO A 385 -10.83 12.94 -22.18
C PRO A 385 -9.87 13.10 -21.00
N ASP A 386 -9.53 11.99 -20.36
CA ASP A 386 -8.64 11.95 -19.22
C ASP A 386 -7.55 10.85 -19.36
N GLU A 387 -6.67 10.69 -18.40
CA GLU A 387 -5.64 9.64 -18.39
C GLU A 387 -6.15 8.32 -17.78
N GLY A 388 -7.34 8.33 -17.13
CA GLY A 388 -7.99 7.16 -16.54
C GLY A 388 -7.29 6.57 -15.32
N LEU A 389 -7.94 5.60 -14.70
CA LEU A 389 -7.55 4.93 -13.46
C LEU A 389 -6.09 4.43 -13.45
N TRP A 390 -5.59 3.97 -14.60
CA TRP A 390 -4.29 3.33 -14.73
C TRP A 390 -3.15 4.29 -15.07
N GLU A 391 -3.41 5.60 -15.05
CA GLU A 391 -2.37 6.63 -15.20
C GLU A 391 -1.61 6.51 -16.53
N VAL A 392 -2.36 6.24 -17.62
CA VAL A 392 -1.76 6.00 -18.92
C VAL A 392 -0.91 7.20 -19.39
N ARG A 393 0.24 6.92 -20.00
CA ARG A 393 1.17 7.92 -20.52
C ARG A 393 1.07 8.06 -22.07
N GLY A 394 0.21 7.29 -22.72
CA GLY A 394 -0.03 7.30 -24.17
C GLY A 394 -0.99 8.39 -24.67
N GLY A 395 -1.60 9.14 -23.76
CA GLY A 395 -2.53 10.24 -24.07
C GLY A 395 -3.95 9.99 -23.58
N ARG A 396 -4.70 11.09 -23.45
CA ARG A 396 -6.06 11.10 -22.89
C ARG A 396 -7.06 10.41 -23.81
N GLN A 397 -7.98 9.65 -23.20
CA GLN A 397 -9.08 8.96 -23.86
C GLN A 397 -10.41 9.21 -23.11
N GLN A 398 -11.52 8.82 -23.75
CA GLN A 398 -12.83 8.81 -23.09
C GLN A 398 -13.00 7.46 -22.36
N PHE A 399 -12.27 7.25 -21.27
CA PHE A 399 -12.32 5.98 -20.52
C PHE A 399 -13.71 5.71 -19.95
N VAL A 400 -14.24 4.51 -20.20
CA VAL A 400 -15.58 4.12 -19.75
C VAL A 400 -15.63 4.09 -18.21
N HIS A 401 -14.60 3.58 -17.53
CA HIS A 401 -14.55 3.61 -16.07
C HIS A 401 -14.61 5.04 -15.53
N SER A 402 -13.85 5.98 -16.08
CA SER A 402 -13.89 7.39 -15.66
C SER A 402 -15.29 7.98 -15.78
N LYS A 403 -16.02 7.67 -16.88
CA LYS A 403 -17.40 8.14 -17.07
C LYS A 403 -18.37 7.48 -16.08
N VAL A 404 -18.21 6.18 -15.81
CA VAL A 404 -18.98 5.50 -14.75
C VAL A 404 -18.76 6.19 -13.41
N MET A 405 -17.54 6.60 -13.07
CA MET A 405 -17.27 7.28 -11.82
C MET A 405 -17.81 8.71 -11.77
N VAL A 406 -17.90 9.42 -12.91
CA VAL A 406 -18.67 10.68 -12.99
C VAL A 406 -20.15 10.44 -12.67
N TRP A 407 -20.73 9.36 -13.21
CA TRP A 407 -22.08 8.95 -12.85
C TRP A 407 -22.22 8.68 -11.34
N VAL A 408 -21.24 7.98 -10.76
CA VAL A 408 -21.21 7.72 -9.30
C VAL A 408 -21.24 9.03 -8.51
N ALA A 409 -20.43 10.02 -8.89
CA ALA A 409 -20.44 11.33 -8.23
C ALA A 409 -21.84 11.97 -8.24
N ALA A 410 -22.47 11.99 -9.41
CA ALA A 410 -23.82 12.55 -9.56
C ALA A 410 -24.88 11.75 -8.78
N ASP A 411 -24.83 10.43 -8.81
CA ASP A 411 -25.75 9.54 -8.09
C ASP A 411 -25.64 9.74 -6.57
N ARG A 412 -24.40 9.79 -6.03
CA ARG A 412 -24.18 10.02 -4.60
C ARG A 412 -24.61 11.41 -4.17
N ALA A 413 -24.43 12.44 -5.02
CA ALA A 413 -24.92 13.80 -4.76
C ALA A 413 -26.45 13.87 -4.75
N VAL A 414 -27.10 13.24 -5.72
CA VAL A 414 -28.58 13.15 -5.81
C VAL A 414 -29.13 12.43 -4.56
N LYS A 415 -28.64 11.25 -4.24
CA LYS A 415 -29.06 10.47 -3.07
C LYS A 415 -28.89 11.26 -1.76
N THR A 416 -27.79 12.01 -1.65
CA THR A 416 -27.54 12.86 -0.48
C THR A 416 -28.62 13.95 -0.34
N LEU A 417 -28.99 14.66 -1.41
CA LEU A 417 -30.02 15.68 -1.35
C LEU A 417 -31.43 15.10 -1.13
N GLU A 418 -31.69 13.89 -1.62
CA GLU A 418 -32.96 13.19 -1.37
C GLU A 418 -33.09 12.71 0.08
N GLN A 419 -31.97 12.41 0.74
CA GLN A 419 -31.94 11.92 2.11
C GLN A 419 -31.90 13.05 3.17
N TYR A 420 -31.28 14.20 2.85
CA TYR A 420 -31.03 15.28 3.80
C TYR A 420 -31.64 16.60 3.28
N GLU A 421 -32.85 16.92 3.77
CA GLU A 421 -33.64 18.10 3.34
C GLU A 421 -33.01 19.45 3.67
N ASP A 422 -32.10 19.52 4.63
CA ASP A 422 -31.39 20.73 5.08
C ASP A 422 -30.15 21.04 4.23
N LEU A 423 -29.79 20.20 3.28
CA LEU A 423 -28.66 20.42 2.39
C LEU A 423 -29.10 21.12 1.09
N GLU A 424 -28.36 22.13 0.66
CA GLU A 424 -28.61 22.88 -0.58
C GLU A 424 -27.78 22.33 -1.74
N GLY A 425 -28.40 22.23 -2.95
CA GLY A 425 -27.72 21.82 -4.18
C GLY A 425 -28.65 21.85 -5.39
N ASP A 426 -28.09 21.68 -6.59
CA ASP A 426 -28.87 21.61 -7.84
C ASP A 426 -29.34 20.15 -8.10
N LEU A 427 -30.34 19.72 -7.33
CA LEU A 427 -30.87 18.36 -7.44
C LEU A 427 -31.31 18.01 -8.87
N GLU A 428 -32.00 18.92 -9.56
CA GLU A 428 -32.49 18.66 -10.93
C GLU A 428 -31.33 18.69 -11.96
N GLY A 429 -30.33 19.54 -11.78
CA GLY A 429 -29.12 19.56 -12.61
C GLY A 429 -28.34 18.25 -12.47
N TRP A 430 -28.15 17.80 -11.22
CA TRP A 430 -27.41 16.55 -10.95
C TRP A 430 -28.16 15.28 -11.38
N ARG A 431 -29.50 15.27 -11.31
CA ARG A 431 -30.30 14.21 -11.92
C ARG A 431 -30.12 14.15 -13.42
N ARG A 432 -30.17 15.31 -14.11
CA ARG A 432 -29.92 15.38 -15.56
C ARG A 432 -28.50 14.89 -15.89
N LEU A 433 -27.50 15.37 -15.19
CA LEU A 433 -26.11 14.92 -15.38
C LEU A 433 -25.99 13.40 -15.23
N ARG A 434 -26.53 12.84 -14.15
CA ARG A 434 -26.52 11.39 -13.89
C ARG A 434 -27.15 10.61 -15.07
N ASP A 435 -28.34 11.02 -15.47
CA ASP A 435 -29.09 10.32 -16.53
C ASP A 435 -28.39 10.45 -17.89
N GLU A 436 -27.83 11.64 -18.22
CA GLU A 436 -27.08 11.89 -19.44
C GLU A 436 -25.78 11.06 -19.52
N VAL A 437 -25.02 11.00 -18.44
CA VAL A 437 -23.80 10.18 -18.38
C VAL A 437 -24.14 8.71 -18.51
N HIS A 438 -25.20 8.24 -17.85
CA HIS A 438 -25.65 6.86 -17.94
C HIS A 438 -26.02 6.47 -19.38
N GLU A 439 -26.80 7.33 -20.07
CA GLU A 439 -27.20 7.11 -21.47
C GLU A 439 -25.96 7.09 -22.38
N GLU A 440 -25.05 8.07 -22.25
CA GLU A 440 -23.85 8.16 -23.07
C GLU A 440 -22.92 6.95 -22.88
N VAL A 441 -22.69 6.51 -21.67
CA VAL A 441 -21.86 5.32 -21.37
C VAL A 441 -22.50 4.05 -21.97
N CYS A 442 -23.81 3.89 -21.82
CA CYS A 442 -24.53 2.73 -22.38
C CYS A 442 -24.53 2.73 -23.91
N GLU A 443 -24.51 3.91 -24.57
CA GLU A 443 -24.49 4.03 -26.01
C GLU A 443 -23.07 3.87 -26.58
N LYS A 444 -22.08 4.59 -26.02
CA LYS A 444 -20.74 4.71 -26.62
C LYS A 444 -19.69 3.78 -26.01
N GLY A 445 -19.89 3.35 -24.76
CA GLY A 445 -18.97 2.51 -24.03
C GLY A 445 -19.23 1.02 -24.14
N TYR A 446 -20.32 0.62 -24.79
CA TYR A 446 -20.72 -0.78 -24.93
C TYR A 446 -20.61 -1.26 -26.36
N ASP A 447 -19.95 -2.39 -26.57
CA ASP A 447 -19.87 -3.10 -27.86
C ASP A 447 -20.93 -4.21 -27.91
N PRO A 448 -22.03 -4.03 -28.68
CA PRO A 448 -23.10 -5.02 -28.76
C PRO A 448 -22.71 -6.29 -29.51
N GLU A 449 -21.68 -6.26 -30.38
CA GLU A 449 -21.20 -7.44 -31.09
C GLU A 449 -20.45 -8.38 -30.16
N ARG A 450 -19.68 -7.82 -29.21
CA ARG A 450 -18.94 -8.57 -28.20
C ARG A 450 -19.73 -8.77 -26.91
N ASN A 451 -20.88 -8.11 -26.76
CA ASN A 451 -21.67 -8.07 -25.52
C ASN A 451 -20.87 -7.63 -24.29
N THR A 452 -20.05 -6.57 -24.41
CA THR A 452 -19.17 -6.09 -23.34
C THR A 452 -19.01 -4.58 -23.37
N PHE A 453 -18.84 -3.97 -22.21
CA PHE A 453 -18.25 -2.64 -22.12
C PHE A 453 -16.77 -2.69 -22.52
N THR A 454 -16.26 -1.59 -23.08
CA THR A 454 -14.89 -1.47 -23.59
C THR A 454 -14.08 -0.47 -22.79
N GLN A 455 -12.77 -0.46 -22.92
CA GLN A 455 -11.86 0.37 -22.14
C GLN A 455 -12.15 1.87 -22.29
N TYR A 456 -12.35 2.33 -23.53
CA TYR A 456 -12.71 3.71 -23.85
C TYR A 456 -13.62 3.76 -25.07
N TYR A 457 -14.32 4.87 -25.28
CA TYR A 457 -15.28 5.03 -26.39
C TYR A 457 -14.64 4.77 -27.74
N GLY A 458 -15.26 3.88 -28.52
CA GLY A 458 -14.79 3.47 -29.85
C GLY A 458 -13.65 2.45 -29.85
N SER A 459 -13.18 2.00 -28.67
CA SER A 459 -12.23 0.90 -28.55
C SER A 459 -12.92 -0.45 -28.62
N ARG A 460 -12.15 -1.49 -28.89
CA ARG A 460 -12.52 -2.90 -28.67
C ARG A 460 -11.75 -3.55 -27.52
N GLU A 461 -10.79 -2.81 -26.96
CA GLU A 461 -9.98 -3.27 -25.84
C GLU A 461 -10.79 -3.36 -24.54
N LEU A 462 -10.35 -4.25 -23.64
CA LEU A 462 -10.98 -4.47 -22.35
C LEU A 462 -10.16 -3.85 -21.21
N ASP A 463 -10.85 -3.60 -20.11
CA ASP A 463 -10.26 -3.04 -18.90
C ASP A 463 -10.88 -3.72 -17.66
N ALA A 464 -10.04 -4.24 -16.79
CA ALA A 464 -10.49 -4.89 -15.56
C ALA A 464 -11.26 -3.94 -14.61
N ALA A 465 -11.06 -2.62 -14.72
CA ALA A 465 -11.82 -1.64 -13.94
C ALA A 465 -13.34 -1.69 -14.21
N LEU A 466 -13.75 -2.21 -15.38
CA LEU A 466 -15.16 -2.38 -15.73
C LEU A 466 -15.87 -3.44 -14.87
N LEU A 467 -15.14 -4.30 -14.16
CA LEU A 467 -15.67 -5.21 -13.15
C LEU A 467 -16.32 -4.45 -11.96
N LEU A 468 -15.99 -3.17 -11.78
CA LEU A 468 -16.56 -2.32 -10.74
C LEU A 468 -17.96 -1.79 -11.08
N ILE A 469 -18.41 -1.87 -12.34
CA ILE A 469 -19.74 -1.40 -12.79
C ILE A 469 -20.89 -1.87 -11.88
N PRO A 470 -21.05 -3.16 -11.58
CA PRO A 470 -22.12 -3.61 -10.70
C PRO A 470 -21.89 -3.22 -9.23
N ARG A 471 -20.64 -3.11 -8.79
CA ARG A 471 -20.30 -2.76 -7.41
C ARG A 471 -20.72 -1.33 -7.05
N VAL A 472 -20.50 -0.38 -7.96
CA VAL A 472 -20.88 1.02 -7.75
C VAL A 472 -22.36 1.29 -8.02
N GLY A 473 -23.09 0.29 -8.55
CA GLY A 473 -24.53 0.34 -8.82
C GLY A 473 -24.89 1.04 -10.14
N PHE A 474 -23.95 1.18 -11.08
CA PHE A 474 -24.19 1.78 -12.38
C PHE A 474 -25.19 0.95 -13.20
N LEU A 475 -25.05 -0.37 -13.20
CA LEU A 475 -26.02 -1.34 -13.70
C LEU A 475 -26.23 -2.47 -12.69
N PRO A 476 -27.45 -3.08 -12.68
CA PRO A 476 -27.70 -4.24 -11.83
C PRO A 476 -26.77 -5.42 -12.18
N PRO A 477 -26.30 -6.21 -11.19
CA PRO A 477 -25.43 -7.37 -11.46
C PRO A 477 -26.00 -8.39 -12.46
N GLY A 478 -27.33 -8.54 -12.52
CA GLY A 478 -28.01 -9.43 -13.48
C GLY A 478 -28.23 -8.85 -14.88
N ASP A 479 -27.80 -7.62 -15.15
CA ASP A 479 -27.89 -7.04 -16.49
C ASP A 479 -27.04 -7.85 -17.49
N PRO A 480 -27.56 -8.28 -18.65
CA PRO A 480 -26.82 -9.08 -19.62
C PRO A 480 -25.51 -8.44 -20.07
N ARG A 481 -25.43 -7.10 -20.10
CA ARG A 481 -24.21 -6.35 -20.45
C ARG A 481 -23.14 -6.50 -19.38
N VAL A 482 -23.54 -6.51 -18.10
CA VAL A 482 -22.61 -6.74 -16.97
C VAL A 482 -22.09 -8.18 -17.02
N VAL A 483 -22.98 -9.15 -17.15
CA VAL A 483 -22.59 -10.57 -17.25
C VAL A 483 -21.63 -10.80 -18.42
N GLY A 484 -21.94 -10.24 -19.61
CA GLY A 484 -21.08 -10.34 -20.77
C GLY A 484 -19.72 -9.67 -20.59
N THR A 485 -19.67 -8.50 -19.92
CA THR A 485 -18.41 -7.81 -19.60
C THR A 485 -17.53 -8.65 -18.66
N VAL A 486 -18.11 -9.24 -17.61
CA VAL A 486 -17.36 -10.11 -16.69
C VAL A 486 -16.80 -11.34 -17.41
N ASP A 487 -17.58 -11.95 -18.33
CA ASP A 487 -17.11 -13.10 -19.09
C ASP A 487 -16.01 -12.71 -20.08
N ALA A 488 -16.15 -11.61 -20.82
CA ALA A 488 -15.15 -11.14 -21.75
C ALA A 488 -13.83 -10.79 -21.04
N ILE A 489 -13.87 -10.07 -19.91
CA ILE A 489 -12.68 -9.72 -19.13
C ILE A 489 -12.00 -10.98 -18.60
N ARG A 490 -12.75 -11.93 -18.05
CA ARG A 490 -12.18 -13.20 -17.55
C ARG A 490 -11.44 -13.96 -18.66
N ASP A 491 -12.03 -14.01 -19.85
CA ASP A 491 -11.54 -14.83 -20.96
C ASP A 491 -10.37 -14.15 -21.69
N ASP A 492 -10.42 -12.83 -21.92
CA ASP A 492 -9.42 -12.11 -22.71
C ASP A 492 -8.26 -11.56 -21.86
N LEU A 493 -8.53 -11.09 -20.62
CA LEU A 493 -7.48 -10.58 -19.71
C LEU A 493 -6.95 -11.65 -18.75
N GLY A 494 -7.45 -12.88 -18.87
CA GLY A 494 -7.01 -14.01 -18.06
C GLY A 494 -5.53 -14.36 -18.26
N HIS A 495 -4.75 -14.42 -17.19
CA HIS A 495 -3.33 -14.77 -17.20
C HIS A 495 -2.99 -15.72 -16.06
N GLY A 496 -2.68 -17.00 -16.38
CA GLY A 496 -2.36 -18.02 -15.38
C GLY A 496 -3.46 -18.28 -14.35
N GLY A 497 -4.72 -17.89 -14.68
CA GLY A 497 -5.90 -18.00 -13.82
C GLY A 497 -6.10 -16.81 -12.89
N PHE A 498 -5.39 -15.70 -13.11
CA PHE A 498 -5.56 -14.38 -12.53
C PHE A 498 -5.81 -13.37 -13.65
N LEU A 499 -5.93 -12.06 -13.37
CA LEU A 499 -6.20 -11.05 -14.38
C LEU A 499 -5.05 -10.06 -14.54
N ARG A 500 -4.79 -9.67 -15.79
CA ARG A 500 -4.14 -8.40 -16.12
C ARG A 500 -5.13 -7.25 -15.94
N ARG A 501 -4.65 -6.02 -15.78
CA ARG A 501 -5.51 -4.82 -15.73
C ARG A 501 -6.07 -4.46 -17.12
N TYR A 502 -5.30 -4.60 -18.18
CA TYR A 502 -5.64 -4.48 -19.61
C TYR A 502 -4.57 -5.21 -20.43
N ASP A 503 -4.74 -5.27 -21.75
CA ASP A 503 -3.71 -5.87 -22.61
C ASP A 503 -2.56 -4.90 -22.84
N THR A 504 -1.36 -5.25 -22.32
CA THR A 504 -0.13 -4.48 -22.49
C THR A 504 0.75 -4.97 -23.64
N GLU A 505 0.42 -6.09 -24.29
CA GLU A 505 1.24 -6.66 -25.35
C GLU A 505 0.92 -6.01 -26.70
N ASP A 506 -0.36 -5.81 -26.98
CA ASP A 506 -0.85 -5.21 -28.24
C ASP A 506 -1.30 -3.75 -28.10
N SER A 507 -1.45 -3.27 -26.85
CA SER A 507 -1.95 -1.93 -26.56
C SER A 507 -0.84 -0.89 -26.53
N VAL A 508 -1.04 0.21 -27.28
CA VAL A 508 -0.16 1.40 -27.27
C VAL A 508 -0.64 2.45 -26.28
N ILE A 509 -1.71 2.14 -25.52
CA ILE A 509 -2.45 3.13 -24.74
C ILE A 509 -1.66 3.71 -23.59
N ASP A 510 -0.81 2.92 -22.95
CA ASP A 510 -0.04 3.38 -21.81
C ASP A 510 1.30 4.04 -22.18
N GLY A 511 1.72 3.96 -23.45
CA GLY A 511 2.96 4.57 -23.94
C GLY A 511 4.24 3.93 -23.38
N LEU A 512 4.17 2.71 -22.83
CA LEU A 512 5.25 2.01 -22.16
C LEU A 512 5.59 0.68 -22.87
N PRO A 513 6.81 0.15 -22.71
CA PRO A 513 7.15 -1.18 -23.17
C PRO A 513 6.23 -2.25 -22.56
N SER A 514 5.92 -3.29 -23.33
CA SER A 514 5.05 -4.39 -22.94
C SER A 514 5.58 -5.24 -21.77
N GLY A 515 4.67 -5.83 -21.07
CA GLY A 515 4.89 -6.86 -20.05
C GLY A 515 4.73 -6.34 -18.63
N GLU A 516 3.80 -6.97 -17.94
CA GLU A 516 3.53 -6.86 -16.51
C GLU A 516 2.96 -8.19 -16.03
N GLY A 517 2.87 -8.39 -14.72
CA GLY A 517 2.25 -9.56 -14.10
C GLY A 517 0.71 -9.51 -14.14
N ALA A 518 0.09 -10.45 -13.45
CA ALA A 518 -1.33 -10.36 -13.12
C ALA A 518 -1.52 -9.38 -11.97
N PHE A 519 -2.42 -8.40 -12.17
CA PHE A 519 -2.70 -7.37 -11.17
C PHE A 519 -3.63 -7.93 -10.09
N LEU A 520 -3.16 -8.00 -8.83
CA LEU A 520 -3.89 -8.72 -7.79
C LEU A 520 -5.24 -8.09 -7.46
N ALA A 521 -5.32 -6.76 -7.40
CA ALA A 521 -6.59 -6.06 -7.15
C ALA A 521 -7.65 -6.38 -8.22
N CYS A 522 -7.27 -6.47 -9.51
CA CYS A 522 -8.18 -6.84 -10.59
C CYS A 522 -8.73 -8.26 -10.42
N SER A 523 -7.89 -9.18 -9.94
CA SER A 523 -8.29 -10.55 -9.67
C SER A 523 -9.26 -10.66 -8.49
N PHE A 524 -9.11 -9.81 -7.46
CA PHE A 524 -10.09 -9.67 -6.38
C PHE A 524 -11.41 -9.08 -6.89
N TRP A 525 -11.37 -8.06 -7.75
CA TRP A 525 -12.58 -7.51 -8.39
C TRP A 525 -13.31 -8.55 -9.25
N LEU A 526 -12.58 -9.44 -9.92
CA LEU A 526 -13.20 -10.55 -10.64
C LEU A 526 -13.94 -11.49 -9.68
N ALA A 527 -13.37 -11.82 -8.52
CA ALA A 527 -14.05 -12.64 -7.51
C ALA A 527 -15.35 -11.95 -7.02
N ASP A 528 -15.30 -10.65 -6.74
CA ASP A 528 -16.49 -9.87 -6.37
C ASP A 528 -17.56 -9.89 -7.49
N ALA A 529 -17.17 -9.61 -8.73
CA ALA A 529 -18.09 -9.59 -9.88
C ALA A 529 -18.69 -10.97 -10.19
N LEU A 530 -17.91 -12.04 -10.05
CA LEU A 530 -18.40 -13.41 -10.15
C LEU A 530 -19.48 -13.71 -9.08
N HIS A 531 -19.23 -13.31 -7.84
CA HIS A 531 -20.22 -13.47 -6.77
C HIS A 531 -21.50 -12.68 -7.07
N MET A 532 -21.37 -11.39 -7.38
CA MET A 532 -22.51 -10.51 -7.67
C MET A 532 -23.35 -10.99 -8.85
N THR A 533 -22.73 -11.63 -9.83
CA THR A 533 -23.42 -12.21 -11.01
C THR A 533 -23.90 -13.66 -10.80
N GLY A 534 -23.92 -14.15 -9.54
CA GLY A 534 -24.47 -15.46 -9.15
C GLY A 534 -23.50 -16.64 -9.27
N ARG A 535 -22.23 -16.40 -9.60
CA ARG A 535 -21.19 -17.45 -9.76
C ARG A 535 -20.35 -17.62 -8.47
N THR A 536 -21.02 -17.69 -7.31
CA THR A 536 -20.41 -17.67 -5.97
C THR A 536 -19.34 -18.76 -5.77
N GLN A 537 -19.55 -19.97 -6.31
CA GLN A 537 -18.56 -21.05 -6.16
C GLN A 537 -17.23 -20.70 -6.86
N GLN A 538 -17.30 -20.19 -8.08
CA GLN A 538 -16.10 -19.74 -8.82
C GLN A 538 -15.42 -18.57 -8.11
N ALA A 539 -16.18 -17.65 -7.56
CA ALA A 539 -15.66 -16.53 -6.77
C ALA A 539 -14.87 -17.03 -5.54
N ARG A 540 -15.41 -17.99 -4.77
CA ARG A 540 -14.75 -18.58 -3.61
C ARG A 540 -13.47 -19.33 -4.00
N GLU A 541 -13.49 -20.12 -5.06
CA GLU A 541 -12.31 -20.83 -5.57
C GLU A 541 -11.19 -19.87 -6.01
N LEU A 542 -11.55 -18.76 -6.66
CA LEU A 542 -10.59 -17.72 -7.02
C LEU A 542 -10.03 -17.02 -5.79
N PHE A 543 -10.88 -16.68 -4.83
CA PHE A 543 -10.48 -16.03 -3.58
C PHE A 543 -9.52 -16.92 -2.76
N ASP A 544 -9.80 -18.22 -2.62
CA ASP A 544 -8.91 -19.17 -1.93
C ASP A 544 -7.51 -19.20 -2.58
N ARG A 545 -7.45 -19.16 -3.91
CA ARG A 545 -6.19 -19.10 -4.66
C ARG A 545 -5.45 -17.79 -4.42
N LEU A 546 -6.16 -16.65 -4.42
CA LEU A 546 -5.59 -15.32 -4.20
C LEU A 546 -5.01 -15.17 -2.79
N VAL A 547 -5.71 -15.67 -1.76
CA VAL A 547 -5.20 -15.72 -0.39
C VAL A 547 -3.91 -16.55 -0.31
N GLY A 548 -3.83 -17.64 -1.09
CA GLY A 548 -2.65 -18.50 -1.18
C GLY A 548 -1.42 -17.86 -1.82
N LEU A 549 -1.52 -16.68 -2.47
CA LEU A 549 -0.39 -15.94 -3.05
C LEU A 549 0.39 -15.12 -2.03
N ALA A 550 -0.19 -14.88 -0.85
CA ALA A 550 0.50 -14.15 0.21
C ALA A 550 1.80 -14.89 0.60
N ASN A 551 2.83 -14.12 0.92
CA ASN A 551 4.08 -14.70 1.37
C ASN A 551 3.93 -15.39 2.74
N ASP A 552 5.02 -15.98 3.26
CA ASP A 552 5.05 -16.74 4.51
C ASP A 552 4.62 -15.94 5.77
N VAL A 553 4.54 -14.62 5.67
CA VAL A 553 4.07 -13.74 6.74
C VAL A 553 2.76 -13.02 6.40
N GLY A 554 2.10 -13.42 5.31
CA GLY A 554 0.76 -12.97 4.93
C GLY A 554 0.72 -11.61 4.20
N LEU A 555 1.79 -11.22 3.49
CA LEU A 555 1.87 -9.98 2.75
C LEU A 555 1.76 -10.19 1.23
N LEU A 556 1.14 -9.22 0.55
CA LEU A 556 0.92 -9.19 -0.89
C LEU A 556 1.64 -7.99 -1.53
N ALA A 557 2.26 -8.21 -2.70
CA ALA A 557 2.73 -7.15 -3.58
C ALA A 557 1.60 -6.66 -4.50
N GLU A 558 1.92 -5.81 -5.45
CA GLU A 558 1.00 -5.25 -6.43
C GLU A 558 0.51 -6.29 -7.42
N GLU A 559 1.44 -7.07 -7.95
CA GLU A 559 1.24 -8.03 -9.02
C GLU A 559 1.82 -9.40 -8.68
N TYR A 560 1.47 -10.36 -9.51
CA TYR A 560 1.97 -11.71 -9.43
C TYR A 560 2.30 -12.24 -10.83
N ASP A 561 3.48 -12.81 -10.99
CA ASP A 561 3.84 -13.57 -12.18
C ASP A 561 3.43 -15.03 -12.00
N PRO A 562 2.38 -15.50 -12.68
CA PRO A 562 1.93 -16.89 -12.55
C PRO A 562 2.84 -17.92 -13.24
N LEU A 563 3.76 -17.48 -14.12
CA LEU A 563 4.69 -18.36 -14.82
C LEU A 563 5.88 -18.71 -13.93
N ASP A 564 6.44 -17.71 -13.28
CA ASP A 564 7.60 -17.85 -12.39
C ASP A 564 7.21 -18.06 -10.92
N GLY A 565 5.94 -17.87 -10.58
CA GLY A 565 5.44 -17.99 -9.21
C GLY A 565 5.99 -16.89 -8.29
N ARG A 566 6.07 -15.63 -8.76
CA ARG A 566 6.76 -14.52 -8.09
C ARG A 566 5.85 -13.33 -7.84
N GLN A 567 5.98 -12.71 -6.68
CA GLN A 567 5.39 -11.39 -6.43
C GLN A 567 6.19 -10.29 -7.13
N LEU A 568 5.50 -9.30 -7.70
CA LEU A 568 6.04 -8.18 -8.48
C LEU A 568 5.44 -6.86 -8.01
N GLY A 569 6.11 -5.73 -8.38
CA GLY A 569 5.66 -4.39 -8.05
C GLY A 569 5.95 -3.99 -6.60
N ASN A 570 5.46 -2.82 -6.20
CA ASN A 570 5.72 -2.27 -4.87
C ASN A 570 5.10 -3.10 -3.74
N PHE A 571 5.76 -3.10 -2.55
CA PHE A 571 5.48 -4.07 -1.49
C PHE A 571 5.60 -3.47 -0.07
N PRO A 572 4.72 -3.88 0.88
CA PRO A 572 3.42 -4.49 0.59
C PRO A 572 2.50 -3.45 -0.05
N GLN A 573 1.57 -3.91 -0.91
CA GLN A 573 0.70 -3.02 -1.67
C GLN A 573 -0.68 -2.89 -1.01
N ALA A 574 -1.08 -1.66 -0.69
CA ALA A 574 -2.36 -1.37 -0.05
C ALA A 574 -3.55 -1.89 -0.89
N PHE A 575 -3.52 -1.70 -2.20
CA PHE A 575 -4.60 -2.07 -3.11
C PHE A 575 -4.89 -3.57 -3.12
N SER A 576 -3.85 -4.42 -3.09
CA SER A 576 -3.97 -5.88 -2.99
C SER A 576 -4.58 -6.31 -1.64
N HIS A 577 -4.13 -5.70 -0.54
CA HIS A 577 -4.68 -5.96 0.79
C HIS A 577 -6.13 -5.47 0.95
N VAL A 578 -6.47 -4.32 0.35
CA VAL A 578 -7.85 -3.82 0.26
C VAL A 578 -8.74 -4.79 -0.51
N GLY A 579 -8.25 -5.29 -1.66
CA GLY A 579 -8.95 -6.30 -2.45
C GLY A 579 -9.27 -7.53 -1.62
N LEU A 580 -8.30 -8.08 -0.89
CA LEU A 580 -8.50 -9.24 -0.02
C LEU A 580 -9.59 -8.99 1.04
N VAL A 581 -9.52 -7.85 1.76
CA VAL A 581 -10.50 -7.53 2.81
C VAL A 581 -11.89 -7.33 2.23
N ASN A 582 -12.03 -6.53 1.18
CA ASN A 582 -13.33 -6.25 0.58
C ASN A 582 -13.98 -7.51 -0.01
N THR A 583 -13.20 -8.36 -0.70
CA THR A 583 -13.72 -9.61 -1.27
C THR A 583 -14.12 -10.60 -0.17
N ALA A 584 -13.36 -10.70 0.94
CA ALA A 584 -13.77 -11.50 2.09
C ALA A 584 -15.10 -11.03 2.67
N LEU A 585 -15.28 -9.72 2.82
CA LEU A 585 -16.54 -9.13 3.30
C LEU A 585 -17.69 -9.36 2.30
N THR A 586 -17.44 -9.25 1.01
CA THR A 586 -18.44 -9.49 -0.05
C THR A 586 -18.90 -10.95 -0.09
N LEU A 587 -17.97 -11.91 0.01
CA LEU A 587 -18.27 -13.34 -0.11
C LEU A 587 -18.86 -13.97 1.15
N PHE A 588 -18.58 -13.42 2.34
CA PHE A 588 -18.85 -14.08 3.61
C PHE A 588 -19.45 -13.14 4.68
N GLY A 589 -19.66 -11.84 4.36
CA GLY A 589 -20.17 -10.86 5.32
C GLY A 589 -21.63 -11.11 5.72
N ASP A 590 -22.49 -11.53 4.79
CA ASP A 590 -23.92 -11.77 5.01
C ASP A 590 -24.19 -13.01 5.87
N ASP A 591 -23.29 -13.99 5.89
CA ASP A 591 -23.42 -15.20 6.72
C ASP A 591 -23.29 -14.90 8.23
N GLN A 592 -23.01 -13.65 8.64
CA GLN A 592 -22.77 -13.24 10.04
C GLN A 592 -23.92 -12.42 10.65
N ALA A 593 -24.94 -12.06 9.85
CA ALA A 593 -26.10 -11.27 10.31
C ALA A 593 -27.27 -12.14 10.80
N GLY A 594 -27.05 -13.46 11.01
CA GLY A 594 -28.05 -14.43 11.47
C GLY A 594 -27.96 -14.73 12.98
#